data_85f0c1c3b75ca1da5fe11326a25c15a5
#
_entry.id   85f0c1c3b75ca1da5fe11326a25c15a5
#
_cell.length_a   1.000
_cell.length_b   1.000
_cell.length_c   1.000
_cell.angle_alpha   90.00
_cell.angle_beta   90.00
_cell.angle_gamma   90.00
#
_symmetry.space_group_name_H-M   'P 1'
#
loop_
_entity.id
_entity.type
_entity.pdbx_description
1 polymer ?
#
loop_
_entity_poly.entity_id
_entity_poly.type
_entity_poly.pdbx_seq_one_letter_code
_entity_poly.pdbx_strand_id
1 'polypeptide(L)'
;MVERATRRVAATGAATMITDLVQIRLLGEKKRGENERLRKHMKSRDHSDRILRRVAQGIEDQIDCTTCANCCRVATARVSERDVEHLARFLRIARADFLRDYTEQSEEEGTILRRSPETGCVFLDGNTCTVYEARPETCEKFPHVVRGSGSIASRMWQFVDRACYCPIVYNTLEAFKKELRFKR
;
A
#
# COMPACT_ATOMS: atom_id res chain seq x y z
N MET A 1 -20.80 -34.98 -29.78
CA MET A 1 -20.37 -33.57 -29.91
C MET A 1 -21.08 -32.79 -28.80
N VAL A 2 -20.35 -32.39 -27.77
CA VAL A 2 -20.90 -31.59 -26.66
C VAL A 2 -20.17 -30.25 -26.72
N GLU A 3 -20.91 -29.27 -27.15
CA GLU A 3 -20.48 -27.88 -27.31
C GLU A 3 -20.35 -27.23 -25.94
N ARG A 4 -19.12 -26.94 -25.51
CA ARG A 4 -18.83 -26.18 -24.28
C ARG A 4 -19.15 -24.72 -24.50
N ALA A 5 -20.25 -24.27 -23.96
CA ALA A 5 -20.59 -22.87 -23.88
C ALA A 5 -19.56 -22.11 -23.02
N THR A 6 -18.67 -21.37 -23.64
CA THR A 6 -17.79 -20.39 -22.99
C THR A 6 -18.63 -19.23 -22.51
N ARG A 7 -18.93 -19.21 -21.20
CA ARG A 7 -19.54 -18.05 -20.52
C ARG A 7 -18.55 -16.88 -20.62
N ARG A 8 -18.82 -15.97 -21.53
CA ARG A 8 -18.17 -14.65 -21.55
C ARG A 8 -18.54 -13.93 -20.25
N VAL A 9 -17.54 -13.72 -19.38
CA VAL A 9 -17.65 -12.80 -18.26
C VAL A 9 -17.77 -11.40 -18.86
N ALA A 10 -18.92 -10.79 -18.72
CA ALA A 10 -19.17 -9.42 -19.15
C ALA A 10 -18.20 -8.50 -18.41
N ALA A 11 -17.41 -7.74 -19.16
CA ALA A 11 -16.59 -6.65 -18.65
C ALA A 11 -17.54 -5.58 -18.08
N THR A 12 -17.76 -5.62 -16.78
CA THR A 12 -18.40 -4.51 -16.05
C THR A 12 -17.56 -3.26 -16.26
N GLY A 13 -18.20 -2.19 -16.76
CA GLY A 13 -17.60 -0.94 -17.16
C GLY A 13 -16.46 -0.51 -16.23
N ALA A 14 -15.26 -0.42 -16.79
CA ALA A 14 -14.06 -0.04 -16.07
C ALA A 14 -14.25 1.40 -15.57
N ALA A 15 -14.53 1.53 -14.27
CA ALA A 15 -14.47 2.84 -13.64
C ALA A 15 -13.01 3.34 -13.82
N THR A 16 -12.85 4.49 -14.44
CA THR A 16 -11.53 5.10 -14.67
C THR A 16 -10.80 5.19 -13.33
N MET A 17 -9.65 4.50 -13.23
CA MET A 17 -8.84 4.54 -12.02
C MET A 17 -8.20 5.92 -11.87
N ILE A 18 -8.17 6.41 -10.65
CA ILE A 18 -7.53 7.68 -10.32
C ILE A 18 -6.09 7.38 -9.92
N THR A 19 -5.14 7.92 -10.66
CA THR A 19 -3.69 7.77 -10.40
C THR A 19 -3.00 9.11 -10.13
N ASP A 20 -3.64 10.23 -10.46
CA ASP A 20 -3.13 11.56 -10.15
C ASP A 20 -3.04 11.77 -8.63
N LEU A 21 -1.84 12.05 -8.13
CA LEU A 21 -1.54 12.10 -6.70
C LEU A 21 -2.21 13.29 -5.99
N VAL A 22 -2.44 14.40 -6.69
CA VAL A 22 -3.15 15.56 -6.13
C VAL A 22 -4.61 15.19 -5.93
N GLN A 23 -5.23 14.56 -6.93
CA GLN A 23 -6.61 14.08 -6.82
C GLN A 23 -6.75 13.01 -5.74
N ILE A 24 -5.81 12.06 -5.65
CA ILE A 24 -5.78 11.01 -4.61
C ILE A 24 -5.80 11.66 -3.23
N ARG A 25 -4.93 12.64 -2.99
CA ARG A 25 -4.87 13.36 -1.70
C ARG A 25 -6.20 14.04 -1.38
N LEU A 26 -6.70 14.87 -2.29
CA LEU A 26 -7.94 15.62 -2.09
C LEU A 26 -9.15 14.71 -1.87
N LEU A 27 -9.29 13.67 -2.69
CA LEU A 27 -10.41 12.74 -2.60
C LEU A 27 -10.27 11.79 -1.41
N GLY A 28 -9.07 11.35 -1.09
CA GLY A 28 -8.77 10.52 0.09
C GLY A 28 -9.18 11.24 1.37
N GLU A 29 -8.74 12.49 1.54
CA GLU A 29 -9.12 13.31 2.71
C GLU A 29 -10.63 13.57 2.74
N LYS A 30 -11.24 13.93 1.63
CA LYS A 30 -12.69 14.13 1.55
C LYS A 30 -13.48 12.89 1.97
N LYS A 31 -12.96 11.70 1.66
CA LYS A 31 -13.62 10.42 1.94
C LYS A 31 -13.14 9.76 3.24
N ARG A 32 -12.24 10.38 3.99
CA ARG A 32 -11.70 9.82 5.24
C ARG A 32 -12.81 9.39 6.19
N GLY A 33 -13.81 10.24 6.44
CA GLY A 33 -14.97 9.91 7.28
C GLY A 33 -15.82 8.75 6.75
N GLU A 34 -15.98 8.63 5.43
CA GLU A 34 -16.66 7.50 4.80
C GLU A 34 -15.86 6.19 4.97
N ASN A 35 -14.54 6.27 4.79
CA ASN A 35 -13.63 5.13 4.98
C ASN A 35 -13.58 4.67 6.45
N GLU A 36 -13.68 5.60 7.42
CA GLU A 36 -13.81 5.26 8.84
C GLU A 36 -15.14 4.54 9.13
N ARG A 37 -16.24 4.93 8.51
CA ARG A 37 -17.52 4.19 8.61
C ARG A 37 -17.41 2.80 8.00
N LEU A 38 -16.74 2.67 6.83
CA LEU A 38 -16.45 1.38 6.23
C LEU A 38 -15.62 0.50 7.17
N ARG A 39 -14.59 1.04 7.82
CA ARG A 39 -13.77 0.35 8.83
C ARG A 39 -14.63 -0.21 9.97
N LYS A 40 -15.52 0.60 10.51
CA LYS A 40 -16.46 0.17 11.57
C LYS A 40 -17.40 -0.93 11.09
N HIS A 41 -17.93 -0.77 9.87
CA HIS A 41 -18.80 -1.77 9.23
C HIS A 41 -18.11 -3.11 9.05
N MET A 42 -16.84 -3.12 8.61
CA MET A 42 -16.07 -4.35 8.45
C MET A 42 -15.77 -5.06 9.78
N LYS A 43 -15.60 -4.31 10.88
CA LYS A 43 -15.42 -4.89 12.21
C LYS A 43 -16.68 -5.54 12.76
N SER A 44 -17.85 -5.02 12.39
CA SER A 44 -19.15 -5.49 12.91
C SER A 44 -19.75 -6.64 12.09
N ARG A 45 -19.18 -6.96 10.93
CA ARG A 45 -19.68 -8.01 10.03
C ARG A 45 -18.51 -8.85 9.54
N ASP A 46 -18.73 -10.13 9.42
CA ASP A 46 -17.78 -11.08 8.86
C ASP A 46 -17.70 -10.91 7.33
N HIS A 47 -17.02 -9.84 6.91
CA HIS A 47 -16.74 -9.63 5.50
C HIS A 47 -15.51 -10.41 5.09
N SER A 48 -15.62 -11.14 3.99
CA SER A 48 -14.53 -11.93 3.47
C SER A 48 -13.33 -11.07 3.05
N ASP A 49 -12.24 -11.15 3.80
CA ASP A 49 -10.93 -10.61 3.41
C ASP A 49 -10.56 -11.00 1.98
N ARG A 50 -11.05 -12.18 1.52
CA ARG A 50 -10.81 -12.67 0.17
C ARG A 50 -11.40 -11.76 -0.92
N ILE A 51 -12.58 -11.18 -0.69
CA ILE A 51 -13.19 -10.25 -1.66
C ILE A 51 -12.36 -9.00 -1.78
N LEU A 52 -11.97 -8.40 -0.66
CA LEU A 52 -11.14 -7.20 -0.66
C LEU A 52 -9.77 -7.44 -1.30
N ARG A 53 -9.11 -8.57 -0.98
CA ARG A 53 -7.82 -8.94 -1.60
C ARG A 53 -7.95 -9.12 -3.11
N ARG A 54 -9.02 -9.77 -3.59
CA ARG A 54 -9.28 -9.94 -5.02
C ARG A 54 -9.45 -8.59 -5.74
N VAL A 55 -10.24 -7.69 -5.15
CA VAL A 55 -10.43 -6.33 -5.69
C VAL A 55 -9.10 -5.59 -5.72
N ALA A 56 -8.35 -5.67 -4.62
CA ALA A 56 -7.04 -5.01 -4.50
C ALA A 56 -6.03 -5.54 -5.52
N GLN A 57 -5.97 -6.85 -5.72
CA GLN A 57 -5.08 -7.47 -6.70
C GLN A 57 -5.38 -6.96 -8.11
N GLY A 58 -6.65 -6.96 -8.52
CA GLY A 58 -7.03 -6.49 -9.85
C GLY A 58 -6.74 -5.00 -10.09
N ILE A 59 -6.61 -4.20 -9.04
CA ILE A 59 -6.20 -2.79 -9.12
C ILE A 59 -4.68 -2.66 -9.09
N GLU A 60 -4.00 -3.43 -8.22
CA GLU A 60 -2.54 -3.42 -8.15
C GLU A 60 -1.89 -3.83 -9.48
N ASP A 61 -2.46 -4.81 -10.17
CA ASP A 61 -1.98 -5.29 -11.47
C ASP A 61 -2.02 -4.21 -12.58
N GLN A 62 -2.76 -3.12 -12.36
CA GLN A 62 -2.94 -2.03 -13.32
C GLN A 62 -2.16 -0.75 -12.94
N ILE A 63 -1.53 -0.71 -11.78
CA ILE A 63 -0.82 0.48 -11.28
C ILE A 63 0.66 0.12 -11.03
N ASP A 64 1.54 0.71 -11.81
CA ASP A 64 2.98 0.55 -11.61
C ASP A 64 3.48 1.43 -10.46
N CYS A 65 3.83 0.79 -9.34
CA CYS A 65 4.37 1.47 -8.17
C CYS A 65 5.75 2.09 -8.42
N THR A 66 6.53 1.56 -9.38
CA THR A 66 7.88 2.07 -9.67
C THR A 66 7.86 3.45 -10.34
N THR A 67 6.76 3.76 -11.04
CA THR A 67 6.55 5.10 -11.62
C THR A 67 5.95 6.09 -10.64
N CYS A 68 5.31 5.63 -9.57
CA CYS A 68 4.60 6.46 -8.60
C CYS A 68 5.51 6.97 -7.47
N ALA A 69 6.21 6.06 -6.77
CA ALA A 69 7.10 6.29 -5.64
C ALA A 69 6.53 7.18 -4.49
N ASN A 70 5.22 7.45 -4.47
CA ASN A 70 4.65 8.39 -3.49
C ASN A 70 4.76 7.89 -2.04
N CYS A 71 4.64 6.57 -1.82
CA CYS A 71 4.87 5.99 -0.49
C CYS A 71 6.30 6.25 0.02
N CYS A 72 7.30 6.23 -0.87
CA CYS A 72 8.68 6.57 -0.51
C CYS A 72 8.84 8.04 -0.10
N ARG A 73 7.96 8.93 -0.58
CA ARG A 73 7.96 10.35 -0.22
C ARG A 73 7.22 10.67 1.06
N VAL A 74 6.18 9.89 1.42
CA VAL A 74 5.27 10.29 2.50
C VAL A 74 5.16 9.29 3.64
N ALA A 75 5.46 8.01 3.40
CA ALA A 75 5.32 6.98 4.43
C ALA A 75 6.65 6.65 5.10
N THR A 76 6.58 6.22 6.36
CA THR A 76 7.71 5.63 7.08
C THR A 76 7.95 4.20 6.62
N ALA A 77 9.19 3.76 6.63
CA ALA A 77 9.58 2.41 6.29
C ALA A 77 10.29 1.76 7.48
N ARG A 78 9.54 1.00 8.28
CA ARG A 78 10.11 0.22 9.38
C ARG A 78 11.07 -0.83 8.84
N VAL A 79 12.19 -1.02 9.53
CA VAL A 79 13.19 -2.05 9.24
C VAL A 79 13.34 -2.99 10.43
N SER A 80 13.27 -4.29 10.15
CA SER A 80 13.59 -5.33 11.11
C SER A 80 15.10 -5.56 11.17
N GLU A 81 15.59 -6.29 12.18
CA GLU A 81 16.99 -6.71 12.25
C GLU A 81 17.43 -7.44 10.98
N ARG A 82 16.55 -8.30 10.43
CA ARG A 82 16.81 -9.02 9.18
C ARG A 82 16.92 -8.08 7.97
N ASP A 83 16.09 -7.04 7.91
CA ASP A 83 16.16 -6.03 6.86
C ASP A 83 17.47 -5.25 6.96
N VAL A 84 17.89 -4.88 8.17
CA VAL A 84 19.17 -4.20 8.43
C VAL A 84 20.35 -5.03 7.93
N GLU A 85 20.38 -6.32 8.26
CA GLU A 85 21.45 -7.22 7.79
C GLU A 85 21.45 -7.38 6.27
N HIS A 86 20.26 -7.48 5.67
CA HIS A 86 20.11 -7.62 4.23
C HIS A 86 20.56 -6.37 3.49
N LEU A 87 20.12 -5.19 3.93
CA LEU A 87 20.49 -3.91 3.35
C LEU A 87 21.99 -3.57 3.52
N ALA A 88 22.56 -3.82 4.72
CA ALA A 88 23.98 -3.62 4.96
C ALA A 88 24.83 -4.50 4.04
N ARG A 89 24.44 -5.76 3.85
CA ARG A 89 25.12 -6.68 2.91
C ARG A 89 25.01 -6.21 1.47
N PHE A 90 23.83 -5.79 1.05
CA PHE A 90 23.59 -5.28 -0.30
C PHE A 90 24.44 -4.04 -0.60
N LEU A 91 24.53 -3.11 0.35
CA LEU A 91 25.36 -1.91 0.26
C LEU A 91 26.85 -2.15 0.50
N ARG A 92 27.23 -3.35 0.94
CA ARG A 92 28.61 -3.74 1.28
C ARG A 92 29.23 -2.86 2.36
N ILE A 93 28.45 -2.53 3.38
CA ILE A 93 28.88 -1.76 4.56
C ILE A 93 28.64 -2.55 5.85
N ALA A 94 29.29 -2.12 6.94
CA ALA A 94 29.03 -2.73 8.24
C ALA A 94 27.62 -2.39 8.74
N ARG A 95 27.01 -3.34 9.49
CA ARG A 95 25.68 -3.16 10.10
C ARG A 95 25.60 -1.87 10.94
N ALA A 96 26.66 -1.58 11.70
CA ALA A 96 26.72 -0.37 12.54
C ALA A 96 26.67 0.91 11.71
N ASP A 97 27.37 0.92 10.57
CA ASP A 97 27.38 2.07 9.66
C ASP A 97 26.00 2.23 9.00
N PHE A 98 25.35 1.13 8.61
CA PHE A 98 23.98 1.17 8.09
C PHE A 98 23.01 1.80 9.10
N LEU A 99 23.03 1.33 10.34
CA LEU A 99 22.17 1.87 11.39
C LEU A 99 22.41 3.36 11.64
N ARG A 100 23.69 3.78 11.67
CA ARG A 100 24.07 5.18 11.90
C ARG A 100 23.64 6.09 10.76
N ASP A 101 23.87 5.67 9.51
CA ASP A 101 23.77 6.57 8.34
C ASP A 101 22.41 6.53 7.64
N TYR A 102 21.71 5.40 7.70
CA TYR A 102 20.48 5.16 6.92
C TYR A 102 19.23 4.96 7.75
N THR A 103 19.32 4.93 9.08
CA THR A 103 18.16 4.73 9.95
C THR A 103 18.02 5.82 11.00
N GLU A 104 16.83 5.91 11.56
CA GLU A 104 16.50 6.72 12.73
C GLU A 104 15.51 5.97 13.63
N GLN A 105 15.38 6.41 14.88
CA GLN A 105 14.45 5.83 15.85
C GLN A 105 13.14 6.61 15.85
N SER A 106 12.03 5.91 15.64
CA SER A 106 10.68 6.42 15.81
C SER A 106 10.11 5.90 17.14
N GLU A 107 9.46 6.75 17.90
CA GLU A 107 8.79 6.36 19.15
C GLU A 107 7.67 5.34 18.91
N GLU A 108 6.97 5.44 17.77
CA GLU A 108 5.83 4.59 17.44
C GLU A 108 6.22 3.32 16.68
N GLU A 109 7.20 3.40 15.79
CA GLU A 109 7.52 2.32 14.84
C GLU A 109 8.85 1.63 15.10
N GLY A 110 9.65 2.13 16.05
CA GLY A 110 11.00 1.62 16.32
C GLY A 110 11.99 2.09 15.25
N THR A 111 12.86 1.21 14.78
CA THR A 111 13.85 1.56 13.75
C THR A 111 13.18 1.71 12.39
N ILE A 112 13.33 2.89 11.79
CA ILE A 112 12.82 3.21 10.45
C ILE A 112 13.96 3.67 9.54
N LEU A 113 13.76 3.58 8.23
CA LEU A 113 14.68 4.22 7.28
C LEU A 113 14.60 5.73 7.44
N ARG A 114 15.78 6.36 7.42
CA ARG A 114 15.90 7.82 7.47
C ARG A 114 15.16 8.46 6.30
N ARG A 115 14.51 9.56 6.57
CA ARG A 115 13.78 10.33 5.56
C ARG A 115 13.80 11.82 5.88
N SER A 116 13.64 12.64 4.84
CA SER A 116 13.40 14.07 5.00
C SER A 116 12.04 14.49 4.43
N PRO A 117 11.46 15.59 4.92
CA PRO A 117 10.22 16.14 4.35
C PRO A 117 10.37 16.52 2.87
N GLU A 118 11.56 16.92 2.43
CA GLU A 118 11.83 17.44 1.08
C GLU A 118 12.07 16.31 0.08
N THR A 119 12.86 15.32 0.45
CA THR A 119 13.32 14.27 -0.47
C THR A 119 12.65 12.92 -0.27
N GLY A 120 12.01 12.72 0.88
CA GLY A 120 11.42 11.43 1.24
C GLY A 120 12.46 10.45 1.78
N CYS A 121 12.31 9.16 1.45
CA CYS A 121 13.19 8.08 1.91
C CYS A 121 14.63 8.29 1.42
N VAL A 122 15.61 7.98 2.28
CA VAL A 122 17.04 8.08 1.99
C VAL A 122 17.50 7.30 0.75
N PHE A 123 16.75 6.28 0.34
CA PHE A 123 17.03 5.49 -0.86
C PHE A 123 16.21 5.89 -2.09
N LEU A 124 15.49 7.00 -2.03
CA LEU A 124 14.71 7.48 -3.16
C LEU A 124 15.56 8.43 -4.02
N ASP A 125 15.76 8.06 -5.29
CA ASP A 125 16.35 8.91 -6.32
C ASP A 125 15.31 9.13 -7.44
N GLY A 126 14.81 10.35 -7.57
CA GLY A 126 13.67 10.64 -8.43
C GLY A 126 12.44 9.83 -8.08
N ASN A 127 12.10 8.83 -8.89
CA ASN A 127 11.05 7.85 -8.63
C ASN A 127 11.60 6.43 -8.41
N THR A 128 12.92 6.27 -8.38
CA THR A 128 13.58 4.97 -8.31
C THR A 128 14.11 4.71 -6.91
N CYS A 129 13.90 3.50 -6.42
CA CYS A 129 14.52 3.04 -5.18
C CYS A 129 15.92 2.47 -5.48
N THR A 130 16.97 3.07 -4.94
CA THR A 130 18.37 2.64 -5.18
C THR A 130 18.71 1.27 -4.59
N VAL A 131 17.86 0.77 -3.67
CA VAL A 131 18.00 -0.55 -3.03
C VAL A 131 16.78 -1.44 -3.35
N TYR A 132 16.17 -1.29 -4.53
CA TYR A 132 14.90 -1.97 -4.86
C TYR A 132 14.95 -3.47 -4.64
N GLU A 133 16.05 -4.13 -5.03
CA GLU A 133 16.25 -5.58 -4.89
C GLU A 133 16.40 -6.03 -3.43
N ALA A 134 16.82 -5.13 -2.55
CA ALA A 134 17.05 -5.40 -1.13
C ALA A 134 16.09 -4.63 -0.21
N ARG A 135 15.01 -4.06 -0.77
CA ARG A 135 14.07 -3.25 0.00
C ARG A 135 13.50 -4.00 1.20
N PRO A 136 13.24 -3.31 2.32
CA PRO A 136 12.66 -3.91 3.51
C PRO A 136 11.33 -4.61 3.25
N GLU A 137 11.00 -5.62 4.05
CA GLU A 137 9.74 -6.36 3.94
C GLU A 137 8.51 -5.43 3.95
N THR A 138 8.56 -4.36 4.74
CA THR A 138 7.48 -3.36 4.79
C THR A 138 7.27 -2.67 3.44
N CYS A 139 8.35 -2.39 2.69
CA CYS A 139 8.28 -1.80 1.36
C CYS A 139 7.85 -2.83 0.30
N GLU A 140 8.37 -4.06 0.39
CA GLU A 140 8.03 -5.15 -0.52
C GLU A 140 6.52 -5.49 -0.48
N LYS A 141 5.95 -5.51 0.72
CA LYS A 141 4.53 -5.82 0.92
C LYS A 141 3.60 -4.62 0.78
N PHE A 142 4.14 -3.40 0.64
CA PHE A 142 3.30 -2.21 0.46
C PHE A 142 2.43 -2.33 -0.80
N PRO A 143 1.16 -1.90 -0.78
CA PRO A 143 0.43 -1.19 0.29
C PRO A 143 -0.22 -2.09 1.34
N HIS A 144 0.16 -3.36 1.44
CA HIS A 144 -0.28 -4.38 2.40
C HIS A 144 -1.75 -4.83 2.27
N VAL A 145 -2.49 -4.33 1.33
CA VAL A 145 -3.89 -4.76 1.12
C VAL A 145 -3.97 -6.11 0.41
N VAL A 146 -2.99 -6.41 -0.45
CA VAL A 146 -2.86 -7.71 -1.12
C VAL A 146 -1.99 -8.66 -0.29
N ARG A 147 -0.74 -8.26 -0.04
CA ARG A 147 0.33 -9.10 0.54
C ARG A 147 0.47 -9.00 2.07
N GLY A 148 -0.28 -8.13 2.74
CA GLY A 148 -0.18 -7.98 4.18
C GLY A 148 -0.68 -9.22 4.95
N SER A 149 -0.01 -9.55 6.06
CA SER A 149 -0.39 -10.64 6.96
C SER A 149 -1.60 -10.32 7.82
N GLY A 150 -2.28 -11.35 8.31
CA GLY A 150 -3.43 -11.23 9.23
C GLY A 150 -4.71 -10.69 8.59
N SER A 151 -5.72 -10.44 9.42
CA SER A 151 -7.02 -9.93 8.99
C SER A 151 -6.94 -8.51 8.46
N ILE A 152 -7.58 -8.26 7.32
CA ILE A 152 -7.69 -6.92 6.76
C ILE A 152 -8.54 -6.03 7.66
N ALA A 153 -9.61 -6.56 8.24
CA ALA A 153 -10.50 -5.81 9.12
C ALA A 153 -9.75 -5.19 10.33
N SER A 154 -8.79 -5.91 10.91
CA SER A 154 -7.97 -5.40 12.01
C SER A 154 -7.03 -4.27 11.58
N ARG A 155 -6.63 -4.23 10.31
CA ARG A 155 -5.69 -3.27 9.72
C ARG A 155 -6.34 -2.16 8.90
N MET A 156 -7.68 -2.14 8.84
CA MET A 156 -8.43 -1.14 8.04
C MET A 156 -8.08 0.31 8.38
N TRP A 157 -7.67 0.60 9.62
CA TRP A 157 -7.22 1.94 10.01
C TRP A 157 -6.04 2.43 9.16
N GLN A 158 -5.10 1.54 8.81
CA GLN A 158 -3.96 1.87 7.92
C GLN A 158 -4.43 2.21 6.50
N PHE A 159 -5.48 1.51 6.02
CA PHE A 159 -5.99 1.75 4.67
C PHE A 159 -6.79 3.03 4.57
N VAL A 160 -7.45 3.45 5.65
CA VAL A 160 -8.09 4.78 5.70
C VAL A 160 -7.06 5.87 5.48
N ASP A 161 -5.92 5.78 6.16
CA ASP A 161 -4.83 6.74 6.02
C ASP A 161 -4.15 6.62 4.64
N ARG A 162 -3.77 5.41 4.24
CA ARG A 162 -3.10 5.16 2.95
C ARG A 162 -3.93 5.56 1.73
N ALA A 163 -5.25 5.57 1.83
CA ALA A 163 -6.12 6.04 0.75
C ALA A 163 -5.90 7.53 0.42
N CYS A 164 -5.27 8.30 1.30
CA CYS A 164 -4.95 9.70 1.08
C CYS A 164 -3.66 9.92 0.27
N TYR A 165 -2.86 8.86 0.04
CA TYR A 165 -1.60 8.99 -0.68
C TYR A 165 -1.26 7.81 -1.61
N CYS A 166 -2.00 6.70 -1.53
CA CYS A 166 -1.74 5.52 -2.37
C CYS A 166 -2.89 5.29 -3.36
N PRO A 167 -2.66 5.43 -4.67
CA PRO A 167 -3.68 5.18 -5.70
C PRO A 167 -4.28 3.77 -5.62
N ILE A 168 -3.46 2.75 -5.34
CA ILE A 168 -3.95 1.37 -5.19
C ILE A 168 -4.97 1.29 -4.05
N VAL A 169 -4.63 1.81 -2.87
CA VAL A 169 -5.53 1.75 -1.71
C VAL A 169 -6.79 2.56 -1.94
N TYR A 170 -6.67 3.78 -2.47
CA TYR A 170 -7.82 4.62 -2.78
C TYR A 170 -8.82 3.92 -3.70
N ASN A 171 -8.35 3.48 -4.86
CA ASN A 171 -9.21 2.80 -5.84
C ASN A 171 -9.76 1.48 -5.29
N THR A 172 -8.98 0.74 -4.50
CA THR A 172 -9.43 -0.48 -3.84
C THR A 172 -10.60 -0.22 -2.90
N LEU A 173 -10.52 0.79 -2.02
CA LEU A 173 -11.62 1.10 -1.12
C LEU A 173 -12.86 1.56 -1.87
N GLU A 174 -12.70 2.35 -2.93
CA GLU A 174 -13.82 2.79 -3.77
C GLU A 174 -14.52 1.62 -4.50
N ALA A 175 -13.74 0.71 -5.08
CA ALA A 175 -14.26 -0.47 -5.74
C ALA A 175 -14.92 -1.43 -4.74
N PHE A 176 -14.30 -1.62 -3.57
CA PHE A 176 -14.84 -2.49 -2.52
C PHE A 176 -16.15 -1.96 -1.95
N LYS A 177 -16.29 -0.64 -1.74
CA LYS A 177 -17.57 -0.03 -1.34
C LYS A 177 -18.69 -0.30 -2.35
N LYS A 178 -18.37 -0.26 -3.65
CA LYS A 178 -19.32 -0.61 -4.72
C LYS A 178 -19.74 -2.09 -4.65
N GLU A 179 -18.74 -2.99 -4.49
CA GLU A 179 -18.98 -4.44 -4.37
C GLU A 179 -19.92 -4.76 -3.18
N LEU A 180 -19.71 -4.10 -2.04
CA LEU A 180 -20.54 -4.25 -0.86
C LEU A 180 -21.88 -3.52 -0.94
N ARG A 181 -22.13 -2.74 -1.98
CA ARG A 181 -23.26 -1.78 -2.04
C ARG A 181 -23.32 -0.91 -0.78
N PHE A 182 -22.14 -0.51 -0.30
CA PHE A 182 -22.00 0.27 0.92
C PHE A 182 -22.66 1.65 0.73
N LYS A 183 -23.70 1.93 1.52
CA LYS A 183 -24.40 3.22 1.47
C LYS A 183 -23.56 4.27 2.20
N ARG A 184 -23.45 5.44 1.59
CA ARG A 184 -22.74 6.63 2.13
C ARG A 184 -23.38 7.16 3.40
#